data_6d493828384683d2a308bfc4b7ec5497
#
_entry.id   6d493828384683d2a308bfc4b7ec5497
#
_cell.length_a   1.000
_cell.length_b   1.000
_cell.length_c   1.000
_cell.angle_alpha   90.00
_cell.angle_beta   90.00
_cell.angle_gamma   90.00
#
_symmetry.space_group_name_H-M   'P 1'
#
loop_
_entity.id
_entity.type
_entity.pdbx_description
1 polymer ?
#
loop_
_entity_poly.entity_id
_entity_poly.type
_entity_poly.pdbx_seq_one_letter_code
_entity_poly.pdbx_strand_id
1 'polypeptide(L)'
;MKIKFKRLDYQEQCRDQILGVFKGVYFEESKEDIQRIANPVFEMGAIKDLLLENIENLRSKQKITQGSMGIEKSLNCDILMETGTGKTFCFLECVYALHKNYHLSKFIVLTPSNAIKLGVLKSIEITREFFKSEYSNTHLESYEDVERFILASNHKCCVLVMTFSAFNKEKNTINQSCLENTNLFNGAKSYMQALASMRPIVILDEPHRFLGDKTKKYLEQLNALITLRFGATFKDDYNNLIYALDSKKAFDCALVKSISVASVGESYECFLELKGIEKRNGYEAAINYTDLENKTQSVKIKEHDNLGVVTQISALEDYIVEKITKKEVCFLNGVNLLLDQKEPFSHLLEGEQEVMLKEAIKSHFEREEGLFKKGIKALCMVFISGVNSYLSENEQPAKLALLFEKLYQQELEEVLKKPLDENYRSYLERTKDAIYKVHGGYFAKSKKESDEAQVIALILKEKEKLLSFDSDLRFIFSQWALQEGWDNPNVMTICKLAPSHSNITKLQQIGRGLRLAVNDRGERITKEHADFDFVNELVVIVPQVEGDFVGAIQQEISEHSLIKQAFSAEELEKSGVVKKGYYGVLFETLEGLGFGEKT
;
A
#
# COMPACT_ATOMS: atom_id res chain seq x y z
N MET A 1 -17.14 -10.16 15.29
CA MET A 1 -17.75 -9.43 14.15
C MET A 1 -17.37 -10.13 12.86
N LYS A 2 -18.24 -10.24 11.86
CA LYS A 2 -17.92 -10.81 10.55
C LYS A 2 -18.16 -9.74 9.48
N ILE A 3 -17.14 -9.43 8.67
CA ILE A 3 -17.26 -8.42 7.61
C ILE A 3 -18.20 -8.94 6.52
N LYS A 4 -19.19 -8.15 6.16
CA LYS A 4 -20.12 -8.43 5.06
C LYS A 4 -19.52 -7.91 3.75
N PHE A 5 -19.38 -8.80 2.78
CA PHE A 5 -18.89 -8.43 1.45
C PHE A 5 -20.09 -8.10 0.56
N LYS A 6 -19.95 -6.99 -0.16
CA LYS A 6 -20.85 -6.56 -1.23
C LYS A 6 -19.98 -6.14 -2.40
N ARG A 7 -20.28 -6.63 -3.58
CA ARG A 7 -19.64 -6.19 -4.82
C ARG A 7 -20.06 -4.76 -5.13
N LEU A 8 -19.11 -3.94 -5.54
CA LEU A 8 -19.34 -2.55 -5.91
C LEU A 8 -19.17 -2.39 -7.42
N ASP A 9 -19.89 -1.45 -8.03
CA ASP A 9 -19.95 -1.26 -9.49
C ASP A 9 -18.57 -1.12 -10.14
N TYR A 10 -17.65 -0.37 -9.52
CA TYR A 10 -16.30 -0.21 -10.04
C TYR A 10 -15.47 -1.51 -9.97
N GLN A 11 -15.77 -2.42 -9.04
CA GLN A 11 -15.14 -3.74 -8.95
C GLN A 11 -15.65 -4.66 -10.06
N GLU A 12 -16.96 -4.59 -10.35
CA GLU A 12 -17.55 -5.27 -11.52
C GLU A 12 -16.94 -4.77 -12.82
N GLN A 13 -16.81 -3.45 -12.96
CA GLN A 13 -16.16 -2.86 -14.14
C GLN A 13 -14.72 -3.36 -14.30
N CYS A 14 -13.94 -3.41 -13.21
CA CYS A 14 -12.57 -3.95 -13.25
C CYS A 14 -12.55 -5.40 -13.75
N ARG A 15 -13.39 -6.27 -13.18
CA ARG A 15 -13.54 -7.65 -13.61
C ARG A 15 -13.92 -7.75 -15.10
N ASP A 16 -14.91 -6.98 -15.52
CA ASP A 16 -15.43 -7.03 -16.88
C ASP A 16 -14.42 -6.51 -17.92
N GLN A 17 -13.58 -5.53 -17.53
CA GLN A 17 -12.46 -5.09 -18.36
C GLN A 17 -11.45 -6.23 -18.57
N ILE A 18 -11.08 -6.97 -17.52
CA ILE A 18 -10.14 -8.09 -17.63
C ILE A 18 -10.73 -9.23 -18.47
N LEU A 19 -12.00 -9.57 -18.27
CA LEU A 19 -12.69 -10.55 -19.10
C LEU A 19 -12.79 -10.07 -20.57
N GLY A 20 -13.02 -8.79 -20.76
CA GLY A 20 -13.15 -8.17 -22.08
C GLY A 20 -11.90 -8.31 -22.96
N VAL A 21 -10.71 -8.44 -22.37
CA VAL A 21 -9.46 -8.71 -23.11
C VAL A 21 -9.57 -9.98 -23.95
N PHE A 22 -10.24 -11.00 -23.42
CA PHE A 22 -10.39 -12.31 -24.06
C PHE A 22 -11.70 -12.47 -24.84
N LYS A 23 -12.41 -11.39 -25.10
CA LYS A 23 -13.66 -11.46 -25.87
C LYS A 23 -13.42 -12.02 -27.27
N GLY A 24 -14.10 -13.13 -27.61
CA GLY A 24 -13.94 -13.81 -28.88
C GLY A 24 -12.70 -14.70 -28.98
N VAL A 25 -11.91 -14.81 -27.93
CA VAL A 25 -10.77 -15.73 -27.89
C VAL A 25 -11.26 -17.15 -27.55
N TYR A 26 -10.84 -18.10 -28.34
CA TYR A 26 -11.07 -19.52 -28.08
C TYR A 26 -9.81 -20.12 -27.43
N PHE A 27 -9.99 -20.77 -26.28
CA PHE A 27 -8.92 -21.45 -25.55
C PHE A 27 -8.94 -22.93 -25.87
N GLU A 28 -7.84 -23.45 -26.42
CA GLU A 28 -7.71 -24.88 -26.74
C GLU A 28 -7.01 -25.61 -25.58
N GLU A 29 -7.56 -26.77 -25.19
CA GLU A 29 -6.83 -27.72 -24.35
C GLU A 29 -5.72 -28.35 -25.19
N SER A 30 -4.48 -28.25 -24.74
CA SER A 30 -3.35 -28.89 -25.42
C SER A 30 -3.51 -30.40 -25.38
N LYS A 31 -3.40 -31.06 -26.54
CA LYS A 31 -3.44 -32.53 -26.65
C LYS A 31 -2.29 -33.22 -25.90
N GLU A 32 -1.21 -32.48 -25.62
CA GLU A 32 -0.04 -32.98 -24.88
C GLU A 32 -0.24 -32.92 -23.36
N ASP A 33 -1.25 -32.19 -22.88
CA ASP A 33 -1.58 -32.11 -21.45
C ASP A 33 -2.35 -33.34 -20.96
N ILE A 34 -1.83 -34.53 -21.25
CA ILE A 34 -2.43 -35.84 -20.94
C ILE A 34 -2.82 -35.99 -19.47
N GLN A 35 -2.20 -35.20 -18.57
CA GLN A 35 -2.50 -35.19 -17.14
C GLN A 35 -3.32 -33.97 -16.68
N ARG A 36 -3.75 -33.09 -17.56
CA ARG A 36 -4.63 -31.92 -17.26
C ARG A 36 -4.17 -31.06 -16.10
N ILE A 37 -2.88 -30.73 -16.02
CA ILE A 37 -2.33 -29.88 -14.96
C ILE A 37 -1.99 -28.45 -15.42
N ALA A 38 -2.15 -28.14 -16.71
CA ALA A 38 -1.84 -26.85 -17.29
C ALA A 38 -3.10 -26.07 -17.71
N ASN A 39 -3.02 -24.75 -17.76
CA ASN A 39 -4.07 -23.92 -18.32
C ASN A 39 -4.21 -24.19 -19.83
N PRO A 40 -5.43 -24.08 -20.39
CA PRO A 40 -5.64 -24.10 -21.82
C PRO A 40 -4.88 -22.95 -22.48
N VAL A 41 -4.55 -23.11 -23.77
CA VAL A 41 -3.77 -22.15 -24.54
C VAL A 41 -4.57 -21.54 -25.67
N PHE A 42 -4.06 -20.46 -26.19
CA PHE A 42 -4.41 -19.90 -27.48
C PHE A 42 -3.13 -19.70 -28.32
N GLU A 43 -3.26 -19.78 -29.61
CA GLU A 43 -2.15 -19.50 -30.50
C GLU A 43 -1.96 -17.97 -30.62
N MET A 44 -0.95 -17.42 -29.91
CA MET A 44 -0.71 -15.97 -29.81
C MET A 44 -0.60 -15.31 -31.19
N GLY A 45 0.04 -15.97 -32.14
CA GLY A 45 0.19 -15.43 -33.50
C GLY A 45 -1.16 -15.22 -34.23
N ALA A 46 -2.12 -16.10 -34.00
CA ALA A 46 -3.43 -16.04 -34.64
C ALA A 46 -4.38 -15.01 -34.00
N ILE A 47 -4.22 -14.70 -32.71
CA ILE A 47 -5.17 -13.85 -31.98
C ILE A 47 -4.59 -12.53 -31.49
N LYS A 48 -3.31 -12.26 -31.78
CA LYS A 48 -2.64 -11.04 -31.33
C LYS A 48 -3.40 -9.76 -31.69
N ASP A 49 -3.83 -9.66 -32.94
CA ASP A 49 -4.57 -8.49 -33.43
C ASP A 49 -5.93 -8.36 -32.73
N LEU A 50 -6.64 -9.47 -32.51
CA LEU A 50 -7.90 -9.50 -31.77
C LEU A 50 -7.71 -9.04 -30.32
N LEU A 51 -6.65 -9.49 -29.64
CA LEU A 51 -6.35 -9.05 -28.27
C LEU A 51 -6.05 -7.55 -28.23
N LEU A 52 -5.26 -7.02 -29.17
CA LEU A 52 -4.95 -5.60 -29.24
C LEU A 52 -6.20 -4.77 -29.56
N GLU A 53 -7.05 -5.21 -30.48
CA GLU A 53 -8.34 -4.58 -30.77
C GLU A 53 -9.25 -4.56 -29.54
N ASN A 54 -9.35 -5.66 -28.81
CA ASN A 54 -10.10 -5.72 -27.56
C ASN A 54 -9.56 -4.72 -26.54
N ILE A 55 -8.23 -4.66 -26.34
CA ILE A 55 -7.57 -3.73 -25.42
C ILE A 55 -7.85 -2.28 -25.82
N GLU A 56 -7.74 -1.94 -27.11
CA GLU A 56 -8.03 -0.59 -27.61
C GLU A 56 -9.49 -0.19 -27.35
N ASN A 57 -10.43 -1.09 -27.63
CA ASN A 57 -11.84 -0.88 -27.35
C ASN A 57 -12.13 -0.67 -25.86
N LEU A 58 -11.45 -1.42 -24.96
CA LEU A 58 -11.59 -1.29 -23.52
C LEU A 58 -11.04 0.06 -23.02
N ARG A 59 -9.86 0.46 -23.51
CA ARG A 59 -9.24 1.74 -23.21
C ARG A 59 -10.09 2.93 -23.67
N SER A 60 -10.59 2.87 -24.89
CA SER A 60 -11.46 3.90 -25.48
C SER A 60 -12.74 4.11 -24.66
N LYS A 61 -13.38 3.05 -24.18
CA LYS A 61 -14.55 3.13 -23.31
C LYS A 61 -14.29 3.87 -22.00
N GLN A 62 -13.10 3.74 -21.47
CA GLN A 62 -12.68 4.42 -20.22
C GLN A 62 -11.95 5.74 -20.49
N LYS A 63 -11.78 6.16 -21.75
CA LYS A 63 -11.02 7.35 -22.15
C LYS A 63 -9.55 7.31 -21.65
N ILE A 64 -8.94 6.12 -21.62
CA ILE A 64 -7.54 5.94 -21.25
C ILE A 64 -6.66 6.24 -22.45
N THR A 65 -5.86 7.29 -22.37
CA THR A 65 -4.92 7.70 -23.43
C THR A 65 -3.47 7.40 -23.10
N GLN A 66 -3.13 7.23 -21.82
CA GLN A 66 -1.76 7.04 -21.34
C GLN A 66 -1.28 5.58 -21.48
N GLY A 67 0.03 5.43 -21.63
CA GLY A 67 0.70 4.14 -21.73
C GLY A 67 0.72 3.54 -23.13
N SER A 68 1.62 2.60 -23.34
CA SER A 68 1.78 1.87 -24.59
C SER A 68 0.79 0.72 -24.72
N MET A 69 0.52 0.30 -25.97
CA MET A 69 -0.18 -0.94 -26.28
C MET A 69 0.77 -1.84 -27.07
N GLY A 70 0.80 -3.11 -26.71
CA GLY A 70 1.62 -4.09 -27.43
C GLY A 70 1.68 -5.43 -26.73
N ILE A 71 2.01 -6.44 -27.51
CA ILE A 71 2.30 -7.80 -27.03
C ILE A 71 3.65 -8.19 -27.64
N GLU A 72 4.68 -8.20 -26.80
CA GLU A 72 6.03 -8.57 -27.23
C GLU A 72 6.25 -10.09 -27.11
N LYS A 73 6.52 -10.57 -25.91
CA LYS A 73 6.75 -11.99 -25.58
C LYS A 73 5.55 -12.62 -24.90
N SER A 74 4.88 -11.86 -24.04
CA SER A 74 3.69 -12.27 -23.28
C SER A 74 2.70 -11.12 -23.20
N LEU A 75 1.45 -11.44 -22.96
CA LEU A 75 0.40 -10.45 -22.73
C LEU A 75 0.52 -9.92 -21.30
N ASN A 76 0.82 -8.62 -21.16
CA ASN A 76 0.77 -7.91 -19.89
C ASN A 76 -0.37 -6.91 -19.91
N CYS A 77 -1.14 -6.82 -18.85
CA CYS A 77 -2.20 -5.83 -18.71
C CYS A 77 -2.07 -5.12 -17.36
N ASP A 78 -2.14 -3.79 -17.40
CA ASP A 78 -2.08 -2.95 -16.23
C ASP A 78 -3.47 -2.59 -15.72
N ILE A 79 -3.63 -2.63 -14.43
CA ILE A 79 -4.84 -2.29 -13.70
C ILE A 79 -4.46 -1.29 -12.61
N LEU A 80 -4.78 -0.02 -12.86
CA LEU A 80 -4.57 1.05 -11.89
C LEU A 80 -5.77 1.11 -10.95
N MET A 81 -5.53 0.89 -9.67
CA MET A 81 -6.55 1.01 -8.64
C MET A 81 -5.97 1.67 -7.39
N GLU A 82 -6.62 2.74 -6.94
CA GLU A 82 -6.22 3.46 -5.75
C GLU A 82 -6.15 2.58 -4.50
N THR A 83 -5.26 2.93 -3.57
CA THR A 83 -5.14 2.27 -2.28
C THR A 83 -6.46 2.37 -1.50
N GLY A 84 -6.86 1.28 -0.85
CA GLY A 84 -8.12 1.26 -0.09
C GLY A 84 -9.37 0.90 -0.89
N THR A 85 -9.32 0.88 -2.23
CA THR A 85 -10.47 0.54 -3.09
C THR A 85 -10.72 -0.97 -3.25
N GLY A 86 -9.89 -1.82 -2.64
CA GLY A 86 -10.10 -3.27 -2.63
C GLY A 86 -9.42 -4.02 -3.79
N LYS A 87 -8.20 -3.62 -4.20
CA LYS A 87 -7.38 -4.33 -5.22
C LYS A 87 -7.41 -5.84 -5.04
N THR A 88 -7.13 -6.32 -3.81
CA THR A 88 -7.09 -7.76 -3.49
C THR A 88 -8.42 -8.44 -3.77
N PHE A 89 -9.54 -7.80 -3.42
CA PHE A 89 -10.87 -8.33 -3.73
C PHE A 89 -11.08 -8.42 -5.25
N CYS A 90 -10.71 -7.38 -6.01
CA CYS A 90 -10.85 -7.36 -7.46
C CYS A 90 -10.02 -8.45 -8.14
N PHE A 91 -8.73 -8.62 -7.79
CA PHE A 91 -7.96 -9.66 -8.45
C PHE A 91 -8.40 -11.08 -8.05
N LEU A 92 -8.87 -11.28 -6.82
CA LEU A 92 -9.46 -12.56 -6.43
C LEU A 92 -10.75 -12.83 -7.22
N GLU A 93 -11.61 -11.82 -7.38
CA GLU A 93 -12.80 -11.95 -8.22
C GLU A 93 -12.44 -12.30 -9.66
N CYS A 94 -11.39 -11.67 -10.22
CA CYS A 94 -10.90 -12.00 -11.56
C CYS A 94 -10.44 -13.46 -11.69
N VAL A 95 -9.80 -14.01 -10.65
CA VAL A 95 -9.44 -15.44 -10.60
C VAL A 95 -10.67 -16.32 -10.76
N TYR A 96 -11.72 -16.07 -9.98
CA TYR A 96 -12.98 -16.83 -10.10
C TYR A 96 -13.65 -16.62 -11.46
N ALA A 97 -13.67 -15.40 -11.97
CA ALA A 97 -14.31 -15.07 -13.24
C ALA A 97 -13.58 -15.69 -14.43
N LEU A 98 -12.25 -15.65 -14.46
CA LEU A 98 -11.43 -16.29 -15.49
C LEU A 98 -11.57 -17.81 -15.45
N HIS A 99 -11.62 -18.40 -14.25
CA HIS A 99 -11.87 -19.83 -14.10
C HIS A 99 -13.25 -20.24 -14.66
N LYS A 100 -14.30 -19.47 -14.30
CA LYS A 100 -15.67 -19.76 -14.74
C LYS A 100 -15.85 -19.62 -16.25
N ASN A 101 -15.28 -18.57 -16.86
CA ASN A 101 -15.53 -18.24 -18.27
C ASN A 101 -14.58 -18.94 -19.25
N TYR A 102 -13.34 -19.23 -18.83
CA TYR A 102 -12.28 -19.73 -19.70
C TYR A 102 -11.61 -20.99 -19.18
N HIS A 103 -12.12 -21.59 -18.11
CA HIS A 103 -11.58 -22.82 -17.49
C HIS A 103 -10.10 -22.70 -17.07
N LEU A 104 -9.62 -21.47 -16.85
CA LEU A 104 -8.26 -21.24 -16.35
C LEU A 104 -8.18 -21.64 -14.88
N SER A 105 -7.21 -22.48 -14.51
CA SER A 105 -7.17 -23.14 -13.21
C SER A 105 -5.89 -22.87 -12.42
N LYS A 106 -4.83 -22.40 -13.08
CA LYS A 106 -3.51 -22.18 -12.47
C LYS A 106 -3.18 -20.70 -12.41
N PHE A 107 -3.19 -20.15 -11.21
CA PHE A 107 -2.90 -18.74 -10.94
C PHE A 107 -1.72 -18.62 -9.98
N ILE A 108 -0.86 -17.64 -10.18
CA ILE A 108 0.26 -17.30 -9.28
C ILE A 108 0.10 -15.83 -8.87
N VAL A 109 -0.03 -15.58 -7.57
CA VAL A 109 -0.01 -14.23 -7.01
C VAL A 109 1.37 -13.97 -6.42
N LEU A 110 2.07 -12.98 -6.98
CA LEU A 110 3.38 -12.54 -6.51
C LEU A 110 3.22 -11.26 -5.71
N THR A 111 3.74 -11.29 -4.49
CA THR A 111 3.69 -10.17 -3.55
C THR A 111 5.10 -9.70 -3.19
N PRO A 112 5.32 -8.40 -2.93
CA PRO A 112 6.65 -7.89 -2.60
C PRO A 112 7.14 -8.30 -1.21
N SER A 113 6.22 -8.58 -0.26
CA SER A 113 6.57 -8.88 1.13
C SER A 113 5.72 -9.99 1.75
N ASN A 114 6.21 -10.58 2.85
CA ASN A 114 5.47 -11.59 3.62
C ASN A 114 4.18 -11.01 4.23
N ALA A 115 4.17 -9.74 4.62
CA ALA A 115 2.98 -9.10 5.19
C ALA A 115 1.85 -9.04 4.15
N ILE A 116 2.16 -8.66 2.90
CA ILE A 116 1.19 -8.64 1.81
C ILE A 116 0.73 -10.07 1.47
N LYS A 117 1.66 -11.04 1.42
CA LYS A 117 1.33 -12.45 1.21
C LYS A 117 0.30 -12.95 2.23
N LEU A 118 0.54 -12.71 3.52
CA LEU A 118 -0.41 -13.07 4.58
C LEU A 118 -1.75 -12.35 4.43
N GLY A 119 -1.72 -11.09 4.01
CA GLY A 119 -2.93 -10.32 3.70
C GLY A 119 -3.76 -10.92 2.56
N VAL A 120 -3.11 -11.39 1.50
CA VAL A 120 -3.77 -12.09 0.37
C VAL A 120 -4.37 -13.41 0.82
N LEU A 121 -3.61 -14.24 1.56
CA LEU A 121 -4.10 -15.51 2.09
C LEU A 121 -5.31 -15.31 3.01
N LYS A 122 -5.25 -14.32 3.88
CA LYS A 122 -6.40 -13.96 4.74
C LYS A 122 -7.60 -13.48 3.92
N SER A 123 -7.35 -12.68 2.88
CA SER A 123 -8.43 -12.23 1.97
C SER A 123 -9.11 -13.40 1.26
N ILE A 124 -8.34 -14.40 0.80
CA ILE A 124 -8.89 -15.64 0.21
C ILE A 124 -9.81 -16.35 1.24
N GLU A 125 -9.36 -16.44 2.49
CA GLU A 125 -10.13 -17.10 3.56
C GLU A 125 -11.47 -16.39 3.82
N ILE A 126 -11.43 -15.07 4.06
CA ILE A 126 -12.62 -14.31 4.49
C ILE A 126 -13.61 -14.08 3.35
N THR A 127 -13.17 -14.03 2.08
CA THR A 127 -14.04 -13.83 0.92
C THR A 127 -14.55 -15.14 0.31
N ARG A 128 -14.07 -16.28 0.79
CA ARG A 128 -14.36 -17.61 0.22
C ARG A 128 -15.86 -17.88 0.06
N GLU A 129 -16.64 -17.70 1.10
CA GLU A 129 -18.08 -17.99 1.07
C GLU A 129 -18.83 -17.03 0.15
N PHE A 130 -18.41 -15.77 0.10
CA PHE A 130 -18.96 -14.78 -0.82
C PHE A 130 -18.74 -15.21 -2.28
N PHE A 131 -17.50 -15.45 -2.68
CA PHE A 131 -17.21 -15.83 -4.07
C PHE A 131 -17.76 -17.23 -4.44
N LYS A 132 -17.80 -18.16 -3.49
CA LYS A 132 -18.40 -19.48 -3.72
C LYS A 132 -19.87 -19.35 -4.10
N SER A 133 -20.64 -18.49 -3.42
CA SER A 133 -22.04 -18.25 -3.75
C SER A 133 -22.22 -17.58 -5.12
N GLU A 134 -21.35 -16.64 -5.47
CA GLU A 134 -21.41 -15.87 -6.72
C GLU A 134 -20.95 -16.67 -7.96
N TYR A 135 -20.05 -17.64 -7.78
CA TYR A 135 -19.40 -18.38 -8.85
C TYR A 135 -19.75 -19.88 -8.86
N SER A 136 -21.06 -20.21 -8.80
CA SER A 136 -21.58 -21.57 -8.99
C SER A 136 -20.92 -22.62 -8.10
N ASN A 137 -20.66 -22.28 -6.84
CA ASN A 137 -19.95 -23.11 -5.85
C ASN A 137 -18.51 -23.45 -6.22
N THR A 138 -17.86 -22.66 -7.09
CA THR A 138 -16.43 -22.80 -7.35
C THR A 138 -15.63 -22.69 -6.07
N HIS A 139 -14.76 -23.68 -5.83
CA HIS A 139 -13.87 -23.69 -4.68
C HIS A 139 -12.46 -23.30 -5.11
N LEU A 140 -11.95 -22.20 -4.54
CA LEU A 140 -10.58 -21.77 -4.73
C LEU A 140 -9.69 -22.42 -3.66
N GLU A 141 -8.65 -23.13 -4.09
CA GLU A 141 -7.61 -23.68 -3.23
C GLU A 141 -6.35 -22.79 -3.30
N SER A 142 -5.90 -22.32 -2.15
CA SER A 142 -4.66 -21.55 -2.04
C SER A 142 -3.50 -22.41 -1.59
N TYR A 143 -2.35 -22.18 -2.19
CA TYR A 143 -1.11 -22.90 -1.95
C TYR A 143 0.01 -21.93 -1.59
N GLU A 144 0.88 -22.34 -0.68
CA GLU A 144 2.14 -21.68 -0.37
C GLU A 144 3.34 -22.56 -0.79
N ASP A 145 3.07 -23.85 -0.99
CA ASP A 145 4.03 -24.86 -1.41
C ASP A 145 3.92 -25.09 -2.92
N VAL A 146 5.06 -24.96 -3.62
CA VAL A 146 5.14 -25.02 -5.08
C VAL A 146 4.82 -26.44 -5.59
N GLU A 147 5.33 -27.46 -4.92
CA GLU A 147 5.14 -28.86 -5.35
C GLU A 147 3.67 -29.27 -5.26
N ARG A 148 3.01 -28.95 -4.16
CA ARG A 148 1.56 -29.21 -4.00
C ARG A 148 0.73 -28.47 -5.01
N PHE A 149 1.10 -27.23 -5.35
CA PHE A 149 0.41 -26.46 -6.38
C PHE A 149 0.56 -27.09 -7.77
N ILE A 150 1.78 -27.57 -8.10
CA ILE A 150 2.03 -28.23 -9.38
C ILE A 150 1.17 -29.50 -9.52
N LEU A 151 1.09 -30.31 -8.47
CA LEU A 151 0.34 -31.56 -8.45
C LEU A 151 -1.18 -31.38 -8.34
N ALA A 152 -1.66 -30.18 -8.10
CA ALA A 152 -3.08 -29.91 -7.95
C ALA A 152 -3.83 -30.08 -9.30
N SER A 153 -5.02 -30.69 -9.24
CA SER A 153 -5.87 -30.93 -10.40
C SER A 153 -6.40 -29.65 -11.05
N ASN A 154 -6.52 -29.61 -12.38
CA ASN A 154 -7.13 -28.51 -13.13
C ASN A 154 -8.65 -28.37 -12.96
N HIS A 155 -9.31 -29.36 -12.36
CA HIS A 155 -10.75 -29.23 -12.06
C HIS A 155 -11.02 -28.26 -10.90
N LYS A 156 -9.96 -27.77 -10.26
CA LYS A 156 -10.02 -26.84 -9.13
C LYS A 156 -9.39 -25.52 -9.53
N CYS A 157 -9.94 -24.44 -9.03
CA CYS A 157 -9.33 -23.13 -9.13
C CYS A 157 -8.17 -23.05 -8.11
N CYS A 158 -6.92 -23.09 -8.59
CA CYS A 158 -5.71 -23.17 -7.76
C CYS A 158 -4.92 -21.87 -7.82
N VAL A 159 -4.60 -21.31 -6.66
CA VAL A 159 -3.80 -20.07 -6.53
C VAL A 159 -2.56 -20.34 -5.68
N LEU A 160 -1.38 -20.18 -6.25
CA LEU A 160 -0.11 -20.15 -5.53
C LEU A 160 0.17 -18.72 -5.09
N VAL A 161 0.31 -18.48 -3.78
CA VAL A 161 0.67 -17.17 -3.24
C VAL A 161 2.09 -17.20 -2.71
N MET A 162 2.96 -16.40 -3.30
CA MET A 162 4.37 -16.38 -2.92
C MET A 162 4.97 -14.97 -2.93
N THR A 163 6.05 -14.79 -2.18
CA THR A 163 6.80 -13.55 -2.21
C THR A 163 7.86 -13.57 -3.30
N PHE A 164 8.20 -12.40 -3.80
CA PHE A 164 9.28 -12.24 -4.75
C PHE A 164 10.64 -12.78 -4.23
N SER A 165 10.92 -12.62 -2.95
CA SER A 165 12.15 -13.13 -2.33
C SER A 165 12.29 -14.66 -2.40
N ALA A 166 11.17 -15.38 -2.47
CA ALA A 166 11.16 -16.84 -2.68
C ALA A 166 11.52 -17.25 -4.11
N PHE A 167 11.61 -16.30 -5.02
CA PHE A 167 11.68 -16.49 -6.45
C PHE A 167 13.05 -16.07 -7.06
N ASN A 168 13.73 -15.08 -6.47
CA ASN A 168 14.83 -14.34 -7.09
C ASN A 168 16.26 -14.81 -6.76
N LYS A 169 16.42 -15.94 -6.05
CA LYS A 169 17.74 -16.50 -5.71
C LYS A 169 17.88 -17.91 -6.26
N GLU A 170 19.06 -18.24 -6.80
CA GLU A 170 19.36 -19.58 -7.33
C GLU A 170 19.17 -20.68 -6.30
N LYS A 171 19.42 -20.38 -5.01
CA LYS A 171 19.25 -21.32 -3.90
C LYS A 171 17.79 -21.52 -3.45
N ASN A 172 16.84 -20.76 -4.02
CA ASN A 172 15.42 -20.91 -3.65
C ASN A 172 14.85 -22.20 -4.22
N THR A 173 13.90 -22.81 -3.50
CA THR A 173 13.26 -24.08 -3.85
C THR A 173 12.75 -24.09 -5.29
N ILE A 174 12.18 -23.00 -5.77
CA ILE A 174 11.64 -22.88 -7.14
C ILE A 174 12.69 -23.11 -8.24
N ASN A 175 13.97 -22.78 -7.95
CA ASN A 175 15.08 -22.93 -8.87
C ASN A 175 15.85 -24.24 -8.67
N GLN A 176 15.48 -25.04 -7.65
CA GLN A 176 16.11 -26.32 -7.38
C GLN A 176 15.71 -27.37 -8.42
N SER A 177 16.58 -28.36 -8.58
CA SER A 177 16.32 -29.51 -9.43
C SER A 177 15.24 -30.39 -8.82
N CYS A 178 14.30 -30.84 -9.65
CA CYS A 178 13.28 -31.83 -9.32
C CYS A 178 13.52 -33.17 -10.06
N LEU A 179 14.78 -33.47 -10.37
CA LEU A 179 15.17 -34.64 -11.19
C LEU A 179 14.69 -35.98 -10.64
N GLU A 180 14.55 -36.12 -9.33
CA GLU A 180 14.03 -37.34 -8.69
C GLU A 180 12.55 -37.57 -8.99
N ASN A 181 11.81 -36.54 -9.35
CA ASN A 181 10.36 -36.56 -9.57
C ASN A 181 9.96 -36.14 -11.01
N THR A 182 10.87 -36.30 -11.98
CA THR A 182 10.62 -35.84 -13.37
C THR A 182 9.34 -36.41 -14.00
N ASN A 183 8.97 -37.64 -13.65
CA ASN A 183 7.73 -38.25 -14.15
C ASN A 183 6.47 -37.58 -13.60
N LEU A 184 6.53 -37.02 -12.39
CA LEU A 184 5.42 -36.29 -11.77
C LEU A 184 5.26 -34.88 -12.38
N PHE A 185 6.33 -34.32 -12.92
CA PHE A 185 6.39 -32.96 -13.43
C PHE A 185 6.54 -32.87 -14.96
N ASN A 186 6.01 -33.85 -15.71
CA ASN A 186 6.06 -33.89 -17.17
C ASN A 186 7.47 -33.72 -17.77
N GLY A 187 8.48 -34.30 -17.14
CA GLY A 187 9.88 -34.18 -17.58
C GLY A 187 10.58 -32.89 -17.21
N ALA A 188 9.95 -31.99 -16.46
CA ALA A 188 10.60 -30.75 -16.00
C ALA A 188 11.80 -31.05 -15.10
N LYS A 189 12.91 -30.35 -15.33
CA LYS A 189 14.15 -30.49 -14.55
C LYS A 189 14.21 -29.62 -13.32
N SER A 190 13.31 -28.62 -13.20
CA SER A 190 13.20 -27.73 -12.04
C SER A 190 11.75 -27.35 -11.81
N TYR A 191 11.42 -26.92 -10.59
CA TYR A 191 10.09 -26.41 -10.27
C TYR A 191 9.72 -25.19 -11.12
N MET A 192 10.70 -24.35 -11.51
CA MET A 192 10.47 -23.24 -12.44
C MET A 192 9.98 -23.74 -13.80
N GLN A 193 10.63 -24.76 -14.36
CA GLN A 193 10.18 -25.35 -15.64
C GLN A 193 8.80 -25.99 -15.52
N ALA A 194 8.51 -26.66 -14.39
CA ALA A 194 7.21 -27.24 -14.14
C ALA A 194 6.11 -26.15 -14.08
N LEU A 195 6.37 -25.03 -13.39
CA LEU A 195 5.44 -23.90 -13.36
C LEU A 195 5.25 -23.27 -14.74
N ALA A 196 6.34 -23.09 -15.50
CA ALA A 196 6.28 -22.54 -16.86
C ALA A 196 5.45 -23.41 -17.82
N SER A 197 5.54 -24.74 -17.69
CA SER A 197 4.74 -25.68 -18.51
C SER A 197 3.24 -25.58 -18.22
N MET A 198 2.85 -25.06 -17.06
CA MET A 198 1.43 -24.87 -16.71
C MET A 198 0.81 -23.63 -17.33
N ARG A 199 1.60 -22.74 -17.91
CA ARG A 199 1.12 -21.48 -18.49
C ARG A 199 0.26 -20.70 -17.49
N PRO A 200 0.79 -20.33 -16.31
CA PRO A 200 -0.01 -19.72 -15.25
C PRO A 200 -0.52 -18.33 -15.66
N ILE A 201 -1.64 -17.93 -15.07
CA ILE A 201 -1.99 -16.51 -14.98
C ILE A 201 -1.20 -15.93 -13.83
N VAL A 202 -0.34 -14.94 -14.10
CA VAL A 202 0.45 -14.26 -13.07
C VAL A 202 -0.21 -12.96 -12.67
N ILE A 203 -0.41 -12.76 -11.38
CA ILE A 203 -0.93 -11.53 -10.79
C ILE A 203 0.21 -10.89 -9.98
N LEU A 204 0.60 -9.68 -10.34
CA LEU A 204 1.58 -8.90 -9.59
C LEU A 204 0.84 -7.87 -8.74
N ASP A 205 0.97 -7.97 -7.43
CA ASP A 205 0.48 -6.95 -6.50
C ASP A 205 1.62 -5.95 -6.21
N GLU A 206 1.36 -4.65 -6.37
CA GLU A 206 2.34 -3.56 -6.29
C GLU A 206 3.50 -3.68 -7.31
N PRO A 207 3.23 -3.59 -8.62
CA PRO A 207 4.18 -3.86 -9.70
C PRO A 207 5.45 -3.01 -9.68
N HIS A 208 5.41 -1.81 -9.11
CA HIS A 208 6.58 -0.94 -8.97
C HIS A 208 7.73 -1.54 -8.14
N ARG A 209 7.47 -2.63 -7.41
CA ARG A 209 8.47 -3.39 -6.64
C ARG A 209 9.18 -4.47 -7.47
N PHE A 210 8.74 -4.72 -8.69
CA PHE A 210 9.23 -5.81 -9.54
C PHE A 210 10.04 -5.33 -10.76
N LEU A 211 10.57 -4.12 -10.75
CA LEU A 211 11.19 -3.48 -11.93
C LEU A 211 12.64 -3.90 -12.20
N GLY A 212 13.34 -4.54 -11.25
CA GLY A 212 14.74 -4.94 -11.41
C GLY A 212 14.94 -5.94 -12.55
N ASP A 213 16.06 -5.84 -13.30
CA ASP A 213 16.35 -6.69 -14.47
C ASP A 213 16.37 -8.19 -14.17
N LYS A 214 16.87 -8.57 -12.99
CA LYS A 214 16.81 -9.97 -12.52
C LYS A 214 15.39 -10.45 -12.35
N THR A 215 14.52 -9.58 -11.81
CA THR A 215 13.10 -9.86 -11.61
C THR A 215 12.41 -10.11 -12.92
N LYS A 216 12.60 -9.23 -13.90
CA LYS A 216 12.02 -9.34 -15.24
C LYS A 216 12.40 -10.67 -15.90
N LYS A 217 13.66 -11.09 -15.79
CA LYS A 217 14.13 -12.39 -16.31
C LYS A 217 13.39 -13.58 -15.68
N TYR A 218 13.19 -13.57 -14.35
CA TYR A 218 12.47 -14.65 -13.69
C TYR A 218 10.98 -14.65 -14.04
N LEU A 219 10.35 -13.48 -14.19
CA LEU A 219 8.97 -13.38 -14.66
C LEU A 219 8.81 -13.92 -16.09
N GLU A 220 9.74 -13.63 -16.99
CA GLU A 220 9.77 -14.20 -18.33
C GLU A 220 9.88 -15.73 -18.31
N GLN A 221 10.68 -16.29 -17.39
CA GLN A 221 10.84 -17.75 -17.27
C GLN A 221 9.55 -18.48 -16.82
N LEU A 222 8.63 -17.80 -16.16
CA LEU A 222 7.32 -18.38 -15.79
C LEU A 222 6.44 -18.69 -16.99
N ASN A 223 6.74 -18.14 -18.17
CA ASN A 223 5.96 -18.35 -19.39
C ASN A 223 4.46 -18.14 -19.16
N ALA A 224 4.12 -17.02 -18.48
CA ALA A 224 2.74 -16.69 -18.14
C ALA A 224 1.86 -16.55 -19.38
N LEU A 225 0.65 -17.09 -19.34
CA LEU A 225 -0.35 -16.90 -20.39
C LEU A 225 -0.74 -15.41 -20.46
N ILE A 226 -0.95 -14.80 -19.30
CA ILE A 226 -1.11 -13.36 -19.11
C ILE A 226 -0.53 -12.94 -17.76
N THR A 227 0.03 -11.74 -17.70
CA THR A 227 0.40 -11.07 -16.46
C THR A 227 -0.53 -9.89 -16.21
N LEU A 228 -1.25 -9.91 -15.10
CA LEU A 228 -2.10 -8.82 -14.62
C LEU A 228 -1.33 -8.05 -13.54
N ARG A 229 -1.02 -6.79 -13.79
CA ARG A 229 -0.27 -5.94 -12.86
C ARG A 229 -1.24 -5.00 -12.13
N PHE A 230 -1.53 -5.28 -10.86
CA PHE A 230 -2.42 -4.48 -10.01
C PHE A 230 -1.62 -3.53 -9.13
N GLY A 231 -1.80 -2.24 -9.30
CA GLY A 231 -1.09 -1.23 -8.50
C GLY A 231 -1.89 0.05 -8.33
N ALA A 232 -1.59 0.79 -7.25
CA ALA A 232 -1.99 2.19 -7.11
C ALA A 232 -0.94 3.12 -7.72
N THR A 233 0.31 2.65 -7.81
CA THR A 233 1.44 3.40 -8.32
C THR A 233 2.23 2.54 -9.31
N PHE A 234 2.59 3.12 -10.44
CA PHE A 234 3.49 2.56 -11.42
C PHE A 234 4.70 3.50 -11.54
N LYS A 235 5.92 2.95 -11.57
CA LYS A 235 7.17 3.70 -11.76
C LYS A 235 7.73 3.54 -13.17
N ASP A 236 7.20 2.61 -13.93
CA ASP A 236 7.43 2.38 -15.34
C ASP A 236 6.21 2.83 -16.15
N ASP A 237 6.37 2.97 -17.47
CA ASP A 237 5.26 3.27 -18.36
C ASP A 237 4.20 2.18 -18.29
N TYR A 238 2.94 2.60 -18.39
CA TYR A 238 1.83 1.66 -18.45
C TYR A 238 1.91 0.81 -19.72
N ASN A 239 1.69 -0.49 -19.54
CA ASN A 239 1.62 -1.46 -20.63
C ASN A 239 0.21 -2.05 -20.70
N ASN A 240 -0.50 -1.80 -21.80
CA ASN A 240 -1.88 -2.22 -21.98
C ASN A 240 -2.76 -1.88 -20.75
N LEU A 241 -2.76 -0.61 -20.32
CA LEU A 241 -3.60 -0.17 -19.21
C LEU A 241 -5.06 -0.33 -19.60
N ILE A 242 -5.75 -1.31 -19.01
CA ILE A 242 -7.14 -1.68 -19.36
C ILE A 242 -8.17 -1.20 -18.35
N TYR A 243 -7.74 -0.81 -17.15
CA TYR A 243 -8.62 -0.28 -16.12
C TYR A 243 -7.92 0.79 -15.31
N ALA A 244 -8.61 1.91 -15.06
CA ALA A 244 -8.08 3.02 -14.28
C ALA A 244 -9.11 3.56 -13.28
N LEU A 245 -8.75 3.43 -12.00
CA LEU A 245 -9.38 4.05 -10.85
C LEU A 245 -8.28 4.77 -10.07
N ASP A 246 -7.92 5.96 -10.52
CA ASP A 246 -6.91 6.79 -9.87
C ASP A 246 -7.43 7.44 -8.57
N SER A 247 -6.55 8.12 -7.84
CA SER A 247 -6.85 8.75 -6.56
C SER A 247 -7.98 9.77 -6.67
N LYS A 248 -7.99 10.56 -7.73
CA LYS A 248 -9.02 11.59 -7.96
C LYS A 248 -10.38 10.95 -8.19
N LYS A 249 -10.47 9.98 -9.10
CA LYS A 249 -11.72 9.27 -9.40
C LYS A 249 -12.24 8.52 -8.18
N ALA A 250 -11.35 7.90 -7.40
CA ALA A 250 -11.72 7.21 -6.16
C ALA A 250 -12.33 8.19 -5.14
N PHE A 251 -11.76 9.39 -5.00
CA PHE A 251 -12.28 10.43 -4.12
C PHE A 251 -13.61 10.99 -4.63
N ASP A 252 -13.70 11.38 -5.90
CA ASP A 252 -14.90 11.95 -6.52
C ASP A 252 -16.10 10.99 -6.44
N CYS A 253 -15.83 9.68 -6.51
CA CYS A 253 -16.82 8.63 -6.35
C CYS A 253 -17.13 8.26 -4.88
N ALA A 254 -16.53 8.94 -3.90
CA ALA A 254 -16.66 8.65 -2.47
C ALA A 254 -16.33 7.19 -2.10
N LEU A 255 -15.28 6.63 -2.70
CA LEU A 255 -14.81 5.27 -2.46
C LEU A 255 -13.71 5.19 -1.39
N VAL A 256 -13.20 6.35 -0.99
CA VAL A 256 -12.18 6.53 0.04
C VAL A 256 -12.61 7.63 1.01
N LYS A 257 -11.98 7.68 2.19
CA LYS A 257 -12.19 8.76 3.17
C LYS A 257 -11.67 10.09 2.64
N SER A 258 -12.29 11.18 3.07
CA SER A 258 -11.71 12.51 3.01
C SER A 258 -10.52 12.64 3.96
N ILE A 259 -9.62 13.58 3.70
CA ILE A 259 -8.43 13.82 4.52
C ILE A 259 -8.52 15.24 5.09
N SER A 260 -8.41 15.36 6.41
CA SER A 260 -8.13 16.62 7.09
C SER A 260 -6.73 16.57 7.71
N VAL A 261 -5.98 17.66 7.61
CA VAL A 261 -4.60 17.72 8.09
C VAL A 261 -4.46 18.77 9.16
N ALA A 262 -3.91 18.37 10.30
CA ALA A 262 -3.50 19.25 11.38
C ALA A 262 -1.96 19.34 11.43
N SER A 263 -1.41 20.53 11.15
CA SER A 263 0.01 20.80 11.29
C SER A 263 0.29 21.31 12.70
N VAL A 264 1.25 20.70 13.38
CA VAL A 264 1.52 20.94 14.81
C VAL A 264 3.01 21.14 15.04
N GLY A 265 3.37 22.01 15.99
CA GLY A 265 4.77 22.33 16.35
C GLY A 265 5.25 23.64 15.78
N GLU A 266 6.56 23.88 15.87
CA GLU A 266 7.24 25.05 15.33
C GLU A 266 8.00 24.69 14.05
N SER A 267 8.10 25.65 13.12
CA SER A 267 8.88 25.47 11.90
C SER A 267 10.36 25.77 12.18
N TYR A 268 11.24 24.79 11.99
CA TYR A 268 12.69 24.98 11.97
C TYR A 268 13.30 24.16 10.82
N GLU A 269 14.43 24.64 10.28
CA GLU A 269 15.13 23.99 9.18
C GLU A 269 16.30 23.17 9.72
N CYS A 270 16.19 21.84 9.64
CA CYS A 270 17.32 20.94 9.79
C CYS A 270 17.92 20.61 8.43
N PHE A 271 19.24 20.53 8.37
CA PHE A 271 19.95 20.20 7.13
C PHE A 271 21.18 19.33 7.36
N LEU A 272 21.51 18.54 6.33
CA LEU A 272 22.81 17.93 6.11
C LEU A 272 23.55 18.75 5.06
N GLU A 273 24.85 19.00 5.23
CA GLU A 273 25.65 19.75 4.28
C GLU A 273 27.02 19.08 4.13
N LEU A 274 27.36 18.66 2.93
CA LEU A 274 28.69 18.10 2.65
C LEU A 274 29.74 19.20 2.54
N LYS A 275 30.69 19.26 3.48
CA LYS A 275 31.72 20.28 3.56
C LYS A 275 33.05 19.91 2.94
N GLY A 276 33.35 18.64 2.84
CA GLY A 276 34.60 18.21 2.24
C GLY A 276 34.72 16.70 2.11
N ILE A 277 35.57 16.27 1.19
CA ILE A 277 35.89 14.87 0.99
C ILE A 277 37.43 14.73 0.95
N GLU A 278 37.97 13.92 1.86
CA GLU A 278 39.41 13.61 1.93
C GLU A 278 39.65 12.19 1.48
N LYS A 279 40.78 11.97 0.81
CA LYS A 279 41.26 10.63 0.44
C LYS A 279 42.48 10.28 1.29
N ARG A 280 42.32 9.36 2.25
CA ARG A 280 43.42 8.81 3.08
C ARG A 280 43.55 7.30 2.81
N ASN A 281 42.91 6.43 3.58
CA ASN A 281 42.83 4.99 3.34
C ASN A 281 41.40 4.61 2.87
N GLY A 282 40.90 5.27 1.82
CA GLY A 282 39.52 5.33 1.37
C GLY A 282 39.07 6.79 1.27
N TYR A 283 37.81 7.02 0.91
CA TYR A 283 37.20 8.35 1.00
C TYR A 283 36.56 8.54 2.37
N GLU A 284 36.76 9.73 2.95
CA GLU A 284 36.14 10.18 4.18
C GLU A 284 35.49 11.54 3.92
N ALA A 285 34.23 11.70 4.29
CA ALA A 285 33.46 12.91 4.05
C ALA A 285 33.18 13.63 5.37
N ALA A 286 33.31 14.97 5.36
CA ALA A 286 32.92 15.84 6.45
C ALA A 286 31.52 16.39 6.19
N ILE A 287 30.56 16.06 7.05
CA ILE A 287 29.16 16.52 6.97
C ILE A 287 28.84 17.41 8.14
N ASN A 288 28.32 18.60 7.87
CA ASN A 288 27.64 19.43 8.86
C ASN A 288 26.18 19.01 8.93
N TYR A 289 25.62 19.01 10.13
CA TYR A 289 24.21 18.68 10.37
C TYR A 289 23.63 19.55 11.50
N THR A 290 22.32 19.74 11.48
CA THR A 290 21.59 20.39 12.57
C THR A 290 21.28 19.35 13.64
N ASP A 291 21.72 19.59 14.88
CA ASP A 291 21.47 18.70 16.01
C ASP A 291 20.09 18.92 16.66
N LEU A 292 19.79 18.17 17.73
CA LEU A 292 18.53 18.21 18.46
C LEU A 292 18.26 19.54 19.20
N GLU A 293 19.28 20.35 19.36
CA GLU A 293 19.22 21.70 19.98
C GLU A 293 19.20 22.81 18.91
N ASN A 294 19.00 22.46 17.64
CA ASN A 294 19.04 23.38 16.50
C ASN A 294 20.40 24.06 16.29
N LYS A 295 21.49 23.38 16.66
CA LYS A 295 22.87 23.84 16.45
C LYS A 295 23.52 23.09 15.33
N THR A 296 24.39 23.77 14.56
CA THR A 296 25.18 23.10 13.51
C THR A 296 26.35 22.38 14.14
N GLN A 297 26.41 21.06 13.94
CA GLN A 297 27.51 20.19 14.34
C GLN A 297 28.22 19.65 13.09
N SER A 298 29.40 19.06 13.28
CA SER A 298 30.16 18.44 12.19
C SER A 298 30.61 17.04 12.54
N VAL A 299 30.51 16.12 11.58
CA VAL A 299 30.91 14.72 11.74
C VAL A 299 31.68 14.25 10.51
N LYS A 300 32.65 13.35 10.70
CA LYS A 300 33.34 12.63 9.61
C LYS A 300 32.73 11.24 9.46
N ILE A 301 32.45 10.86 8.22
CA ILE A 301 31.82 9.59 7.87
C ILE A 301 32.62 8.85 6.79
N LYS A 302 32.46 7.53 6.77
CA LYS A 302 33.03 6.57 5.82
C LYS A 302 31.94 5.76 5.14
N GLU A 303 32.32 5.01 4.10
CA GLU A 303 31.42 4.04 3.49
C GLU A 303 30.90 3.04 4.54
N HIS A 304 29.62 2.75 4.48
CA HIS A 304 28.85 1.92 5.40
C HIS A 304 28.54 2.51 6.79
N ASP A 305 28.97 3.73 7.08
CA ASP A 305 28.55 4.43 8.30
C ASP A 305 27.03 4.76 8.22
N ASN A 306 26.38 4.67 9.38
CA ASN A 306 25.00 5.09 9.54
C ASN A 306 24.96 6.45 10.26
N LEU A 307 24.43 7.49 9.59
CA LEU A 307 24.39 8.82 10.16
C LEU A 307 23.59 8.88 11.46
N GLY A 308 22.49 8.15 11.57
CA GLY A 308 21.69 8.12 12.79
C GLY A 308 22.48 7.63 14.01
N VAL A 309 23.35 6.63 13.81
CA VAL A 309 24.23 6.11 14.87
C VAL A 309 25.33 7.12 15.21
N VAL A 310 25.98 7.71 14.20
CA VAL A 310 27.12 8.61 14.38
C VAL A 310 26.69 9.95 14.97
N THR A 311 25.52 10.47 14.58
CA THR A 311 24.97 11.77 15.06
C THR A 311 24.05 11.62 16.27
N GLN A 312 23.62 10.40 16.60
CA GLN A 312 22.58 10.09 17.59
C GLN A 312 21.22 10.72 17.28
N ILE A 313 20.95 11.00 15.99
CA ILE A 313 19.68 11.54 15.51
C ILE A 313 18.93 10.42 14.81
N SER A 314 17.84 9.94 15.39
CA SER A 314 17.05 8.82 14.86
C SER A 314 16.47 9.10 13.45
N ALA A 315 16.18 10.36 13.14
CA ALA A 315 15.73 10.77 11.80
C ALA A 315 16.77 10.50 10.69
N LEU A 316 18.02 10.28 11.05
CA LEU A 316 19.12 9.99 10.13
C LEU A 316 19.49 8.50 10.07
N GLU A 317 18.74 7.59 10.70
CA GLU A 317 19.01 6.15 10.68
C GLU A 317 18.93 5.53 9.28
N ASP A 318 18.15 6.10 8.38
CA ASP A 318 18.04 5.65 6.99
C ASP A 318 19.17 6.20 6.09
N TYR A 319 19.98 7.11 6.59
CA TYR A 319 21.13 7.66 5.89
C TYR A 319 22.36 6.78 6.12
N ILE A 320 22.36 5.60 5.51
CA ILE A 320 23.51 4.69 5.50
C ILE A 320 24.35 5.02 4.27
N VAL A 321 25.63 5.29 4.46
CA VAL A 321 26.56 5.63 3.36
C VAL A 321 26.78 4.40 2.48
N GLU A 322 26.29 4.46 1.23
CA GLU A 322 26.51 3.42 0.24
C GLU A 322 27.90 3.58 -0.40
N LYS A 323 28.24 4.81 -0.78
CA LYS A 323 29.48 5.13 -1.48
C LYS A 323 29.87 6.58 -1.32
N ILE A 324 31.17 6.85 -1.21
CA ILE A 324 31.74 8.19 -1.25
C ILE A 324 32.62 8.32 -2.51
N THR A 325 32.33 9.32 -3.34
CA THR A 325 33.11 9.67 -4.53
C THR A 325 33.92 10.94 -4.28
N LYS A 326 34.63 11.46 -5.26
CA LYS A 326 35.35 12.74 -5.15
C LYS A 326 34.44 13.97 -5.04
N LYS A 327 33.15 13.84 -5.35
CA LYS A 327 32.23 14.98 -5.50
C LYS A 327 30.97 14.84 -4.67
N GLU A 328 30.63 13.66 -4.22
CA GLU A 328 29.33 13.37 -3.58
C GLU A 328 29.41 12.20 -2.59
N VAL A 329 28.47 12.18 -1.68
CA VAL A 329 28.14 11.04 -0.82
C VAL A 329 26.79 10.48 -1.23
N CYS A 330 26.75 9.20 -1.59
CA CYS A 330 25.53 8.48 -1.94
C CYS A 330 25.06 7.68 -0.74
N PHE A 331 23.76 7.76 -0.43
CA PHE A 331 23.12 7.02 0.64
C PHE A 331 22.19 5.92 0.11
N LEU A 332 22.05 4.82 0.83
CA LEU A 332 21.17 3.69 0.47
C LEU A 332 19.69 4.08 0.35
N ASN A 333 19.26 5.18 0.98
CA ASN A 333 17.91 5.73 0.84
C ASN A 333 17.69 6.49 -0.48
N GLY A 334 18.71 6.56 -1.37
CA GLY A 334 18.66 7.21 -2.67
C GLY A 334 19.02 8.70 -2.65
N VAL A 335 19.34 9.27 -1.49
CA VAL A 335 19.83 10.66 -1.39
C VAL A 335 21.29 10.71 -1.82
N ASN A 336 21.62 11.69 -2.67
CA ASN A 336 22.99 12.00 -3.09
C ASN A 336 23.32 13.43 -2.67
N LEU A 337 24.30 13.58 -1.78
CA LEU A 337 24.70 14.85 -1.24
C LEU A 337 25.97 15.37 -1.94
N LEU A 338 25.83 16.44 -2.70
CA LEU A 338 26.93 17.09 -3.41
C LEU A 338 27.70 18.06 -2.48
N LEU A 339 28.93 18.38 -2.82
CA LEU A 339 29.77 19.33 -2.07
C LEU A 339 29.05 20.69 -1.96
N ASP A 340 29.00 21.24 -0.75
CA ASP A 340 28.31 22.48 -0.36
C ASP A 340 26.78 22.50 -0.63
N GLN A 341 26.20 21.36 -0.97
CA GLN A 341 24.74 21.21 -1.05
C GLN A 341 24.18 20.98 0.34
N LYS A 342 23.07 21.66 0.64
CA LYS A 342 22.22 21.42 1.80
C LYS A 342 21.07 20.48 1.41
N GLU A 343 20.97 19.38 2.12
CA GLU A 343 19.85 18.45 2.03
C GLU A 343 19.00 18.63 3.28
N PRO A 344 17.76 19.10 3.15
CA PRO A 344 16.88 19.27 4.30
C PRO A 344 16.47 17.91 4.86
N PHE A 345 16.44 17.79 6.18
CA PHE A 345 15.81 16.67 6.85
C PHE A 345 14.91 17.18 7.97
N SER A 346 13.88 16.43 8.25
CA SER A 346 12.95 16.76 9.32
C SER A 346 13.25 15.90 10.53
N HIS A 347 13.47 16.57 11.66
CA HIS A 347 13.61 15.95 12.95
C HIS A 347 12.59 16.58 13.90
N LEU A 348 11.96 15.73 14.72
CA LEU A 348 11.04 16.20 15.75
C LEU A 348 11.76 16.31 17.08
N LEU A 349 11.77 17.50 17.64
CA LEU A 349 12.20 17.70 19.02
C LEU A 349 11.27 16.93 19.97
N GLU A 350 11.79 16.55 21.14
CA GLU A 350 10.98 15.79 22.12
C GLU A 350 9.71 16.55 22.54
N GLY A 351 9.79 17.87 22.69
CA GLY A 351 8.63 18.70 22.96
C GLY A 351 7.58 18.69 21.87
N GLU A 352 7.98 18.56 20.60
CA GLU A 352 7.04 18.47 19.49
C GLU A 352 6.37 17.10 19.41
N GLN A 353 7.10 16.02 19.72
CA GLN A 353 6.51 14.68 19.84
C GLN A 353 5.40 14.66 20.90
N GLU A 354 5.63 15.33 22.04
CA GLU A 354 4.63 15.47 23.10
C GLU A 354 3.38 16.21 22.60
N VAL A 355 3.55 17.36 21.93
CA VAL A 355 2.44 18.17 21.39
C VAL A 355 1.69 17.39 20.32
N MET A 356 2.37 16.72 19.40
CA MET A 356 1.74 15.91 18.35
C MET A 356 0.99 14.70 18.90
N LEU A 357 1.55 13.97 19.88
CA LEU A 357 0.87 12.87 20.55
C LEU A 357 -0.36 13.35 21.29
N LYS A 358 -0.26 14.48 22.01
CA LYS A 358 -1.39 15.09 22.71
C LYS A 358 -2.51 15.44 21.73
N GLU A 359 -2.19 16.06 20.60
CA GLU A 359 -3.17 16.38 19.55
C GLU A 359 -3.79 15.12 18.95
N ALA A 360 -3.00 14.05 18.74
CA ALA A 360 -3.51 12.79 18.25
C ALA A 360 -4.52 12.13 19.21
N ILE A 361 -4.22 12.14 20.50
CA ILE A 361 -5.10 11.61 21.54
C ILE A 361 -6.38 12.44 21.62
N LYS A 362 -6.24 13.77 21.63
CA LYS A 362 -7.37 14.71 21.68
C LYS A 362 -8.28 14.55 20.46
N SER A 363 -7.74 14.61 19.23
CA SER A 363 -8.50 14.39 18.01
C SER A 363 -9.19 13.03 17.98
N HIS A 364 -8.55 11.99 18.53
CA HIS A 364 -9.15 10.68 18.65
C HIS A 364 -10.39 10.72 19.54
N PHE A 365 -10.31 11.26 20.75
CA PHE A 365 -11.43 11.35 21.68
C PHE A 365 -12.57 12.25 21.19
N GLU A 366 -12.26 13.35 20.50
CA GLU A 366 -13.27 14.27 19.95
C GLU A 366 -14.22 13.56 18.96
N ARG A 367 -13.74 12.53 18.30
CA ARG A 367 -14.52 11.78 17.31
C ARG A 367 -15.04 10.44 17.83
N GLU A 368 -14.31 9.83 18.77
CA GLU A 368 -14.58 8.45 19.22
C GLU A 368 -15.99 8.28 19.78
N GLU A 369 -16.51 9.22 20.58
CA GLU A 369 -17.87 9.14 21.11
C GLU A 369 -18.94 9.09 20.01
N GLY A 370 -18.80 9.99 19.00
CA GLY A 370 -19.73 10.02 17.86
C GLY A 370 -19.68 8.76 17.02
N LEU A 371 -18.49 8.20 16.82
CA LEU A 371 -18.27 6.93 16.10
C LEU A 371 -18.77 5.74 16.92
N PHE A 372 -18.53 5.72 18.23
CA PHE A 372 -18.99 4.69 19.15
C PHE A 372 -20.52 4.53 19.12
N LYS A 373 -21.26 5.65 19.18
CA LYS A 373 -22.73 5.68 19.07
C LYS A 373 -23.25 5.10 17.75
N LYS A 374 -22.40 5.05 16.71
CA LYS A 374 -22.71 4.47 15.40
C LYS A 374 -22.19 3.03 15.24
N GLY A 375 -21.69 2.43 16.33
CA GLY A 375 -21.12 1.09 16.32
C GLY A 375 -19.77 1.01 15.59
N ILE A 376 -19.03 2.12 15.48
CA ILE A 376 -17.74 2.17 14.78
C ILE A 376 -16.63 2.38 15.79
N LYS A 377 -15.78 1.36 15.94
CA LYS A 377 -14.57 1.47 16.77
C LYS A 377 -13.51 2.25 16.02
N ALA A 378 -13.06 3.36 16.60
CA ALA A 378 -11.99 4.17 16.05
C ALA A 378 -10.59 3.60 16.39
N LEU A 379 -9.66 3.66 15.45
CA LEU A 379 -8.24 3.35 15.63
C LEU A 379 -7.40 4.56 15.25
N CYS A 380 -6.32 4.77 15.99
CA CYS A 380 -5.27 5.75 15.70
C CYS A 380 -3.98 5.02 15.35
N MET A 381 -3.32 5.43 14.28
CA MET A 381 -2.02 4.91 13.86
C MET A 381 -0.95 5.96 14.11
N VAL A 382 0.13 5.58 14.80
CA VAL A 382 1.26 6.46 15.12
C VAL A 382 2.52 5.93 14.45
N PHE A 383 3.04 6.67 13.46
CA PHE A 383 4.29 6.34 12.80
C PHE A 383 5.47 6.93 13.56
N ILE A 384 6.42 6.08 13.95
CA ILE A 384 7.61 6.46 14.73
C ILE A 384 8.88 6.22 13.92
N SER A 385 9.92 6.99 14.22
CA SER A 385 11.23 6.90 13.56
C SER A 385 12.04 5.68 13.99
N GLY A 386 11.97 5.26 15.24
CA GLY A 386 12.75 4.14 15.76
C GLY A 386 12.00 3.31 16.78
N VAL A 387 12.14 1.98 16.71
CA VAL A 387 11.53 1.02 17.64
C VAL A 387 12.00 1.25 19.08
N ASN A 388 13.29 1.59 19.25
CA ASN A 388 13.91 1.77 20.57
C ASN A 388 13.31 2.94 21.36
N SER A 389 12.65 3.90 20.69
CA SER A 389 11.93 4.97 21.37
C SER A 389 10.65 4.48 22.07
N TYR A 390 10.05 3.40 21.56
CA TYR A 390 8.80 2.81 22.06
C TYR A 390 9.03 1.58 22.94
N LEU A 391 9.98 0.70 22.54
CA LEU A 391 10.38 -0.51 23.28
C LEU A 391 11.89 -0.51 23.51
N SER A 392 12.30 -0.81 24.75
CA SER A 392 13.70 -1.05 25.08
C SER A 392 14.18 -2.41 24.57
N GLU A 393 15.51 -2.65 24.62
CA GLU A 393 16.11 -3.95 24.24
C GLU A 393 15.56 -5.14 25.03
N ASN A 394 15.04 -4.90 26.23
CA ASN A 394 14.41 -5.91 27.10
C ASN A 394 12.88 -6.00 26.91
N GLU A 395 12.35 -5.42 25.83
CA GLU A 395 10.91 -5.39 25.54
C GLU A 395 10.06 -4.68 26.63
N GLN A 396 10.67 -3.77 27.39
CA GLN A 396 9.95 -2.92 28.34
C GLN A 396 9.54 -1.61 27.67
N PRO A 397 8.43 -0.97 28.08
CA PRO A 397 8.03 0.33 27.58
C PRO A 397 9.18 1.33 27.66
N ALA A 398 9.50 1.98 26.53
CA ALA A 398 10.52 3.01 26.47
C ALA A 398 9.89 4.41 26.59
N LYS A 399 10.69 5.45 26.46
CA LYS A 399 10.32 6.85 26.72
C LYS A 399 9.03 7.29 26.02
N LEU A 400 8.85 6.92 24.74
CA LEU A 400 7.69 7.32 23.96
C LEU A 400 6.40 6.62 24.41
N ALA A 401 6.48 5.34 24.77
CA ALA A 401 5.33 4.59 25.30
C ALA A 401 4.88 5.18 26.66
N LEU A 402 5.82 5.45 27.55
CA LEU A 402 5.53 6.08 28.86
C LEU A 402 4.98 7.50 28.71
N LEU A 403 5.50 8.28 27.76
CA LEU A 403 4.96 9.60 27.44
C LEU A 403 3.52 9.50 26.94
N PHE A 404 3.25 8.55 26.02
CA PHE A 404 1.90 8.30 25.52
C PHE A 404 0.93 7.95 26.67
N GLU A 405 1.30 7.01 27.54
CA GLU A 405 0.45 6.61 28.67
C GLU A 405 0.12 7.79 29.58
N LYS A 406 1.11 8.62 29.90
CA LYS A 406 0.93 9.84 30.69
C LYS A 406 -0.05 10.80 30.02
N LEU A 407 0.15 11.11 28.74
CA LEU A 407 -0.72 12.04 28.00
C LEU A 407 -2.13 11.49 27.83
N TYR A 408 -2.24 10.18 27.53
CA TYR A 408 -3.52 9.52 27.40
C TYR A 408 -4.33 9.58 28.71
N GLN A 409 -3.68 9.33 29.84
CA GLN A 409 -4.31 9.43 31.16
C GLN A 409 -4.85 10.84 31.41
N GLN A 410 -4.07 11.87 31.11
CA GLN A 410 -4.47 13.26 31.28
C GLN A 410 -5.71 13.60 30.44
N GLU A 411 -5.68 13.26 29.15
CA GLU A 411 -6.80 13.53 28.25
C GLU A 411 -8.04 12.69 28.61
N LEU A 412 -7.88 11.43 29.04
CA LEU A 412 -8.96 10.58 29.51
C LEU A 412 -9.65 11.19 30.73
N GLU A 413 -8.89 11.71 31.70
CA GLU A 413 -9.46 12.38 32.88
C GLU A 413 -10.27 13.62 32.50
N GLU A 414 -9.81 14.41 31.51
CA GLU A 414 -10.56 15.58 31.01
C GLU A 414 -11.83 15.16 30.26
N VAL A 415 -11.77 14.09 29.48
CA VAL A 415 -12.94 13.57 28.77
C VAL A 415 -13.99 13.03 29.74
N LEU A 416 -13.57 12.31 30.79
CA LEU A 416 -14.48 11.75 31.78
C LEU A 416 -15.19 12.81 32.67
N LYS A 417 -14.69 14.06 32.72
CA LYS A 417 -15.38 15.20 33.37
C LYS A 417 -16.58 15.71 32.57
N LYS A 418 -16.61 15.42 31.26
CA LYS A 418 -17.70 15.86 30.36
C LYS A 418 -18.95 14.98 30.52
N PRO A 419 -20.15 15.49 30.17
CA PRO A 419 -21.33 14.65 30.03
C PRO A 419 -21.13 13.71 28.83
N LEU A 420 -21.05 12.40 29.07
CA LEU A 420 -20.86 11.36 28.07
C LEU A 420 -22.05 10.41 28.06
N ASP A 421 -22.26 9.71 26.95
CA ASP A 421 -23.10 8.53 26.89
C ASP A 421 -22.61 7.47 27.90
N GLU A 422 -23.53 6.84 28.64
CA GLU A 422 -23.21 5.91 29.73
C GLU A 422 -22.42 4.68 29.23
N ASN A 423 -22.76 4.14 28.05
CA ASN A 423 -22.07 2.99 27.48
C ASN A 423 -20.65 3.39 27.04
N TYR A 424 -20.52 4.58 26.45
CA TYR A 424 -19.20 5.10 26.07
C TYR A 424 -18.34 5.39 27.29
N ARG A 425 -18.91 5.98 28.35
CA ARG A 425 -18.23 6.16 29.63
C ARG A 425 -17.70 4.83 30.18
N SER A 426 -18.55 3.81 30.24
CA SER A 426 -18.17 2.48 30.71
C SER A 426 -17.07 1.85 29.85
N TYR A 427 -17.10 2.08 28.53
CA TYR A 427 -16.07 1.65 27.60
C TYR A 427 -14.70 2.30 27.89
N LEU A 428 -14.68 3.60 28.22
CA LEU A 428 -13.47 4.32 28.57
C LEU A 428 -12.92 3.89 29.94
N GLU A 429 -13.79 3.78 30.95
CA GLU A 429 -13.43 3.41 32.31
C GLU A 429 -12.82 2.01 32.42
N ARG A 430 -13.17 1.09 31.51
CA ARG A 430 -12.61 -0.27 31.45
C ARG A 430 -11.09 -0.31 31.39
N THR A 431 -10.45 0.69 30.80
CA THR A 431 -9.01 0.77 30.63
C THR A 431 -8.33 1.83 31.49
N LYS A 432 -9.07 2.50 32.38
CA LYS A 432 -8.54 3.61 33.19
C LYS A 432 -7.32 3.19 34.04
N ASP A 433 -7.37 2.01 34.64
CA ASP A 433 -6.31 1.47 35.47
C ASP A 433 -5.34 0.52 34.70
N ALA A 434 -5.50 0.43 33.39
CA ALA A 434 -4.75 -0.47 32.52
C ALA A 434 -4.47 0.16 31.14
N ILE A 435 -3.93 1.39 31.14
CA ILE A 435 -3.68 2.18 29.92
C ILE A 435 -2.76 1.44 28.94
N TYR A 436 -1.84 0.62 29.42
CA TYR A 436 -0.98 -0.22 28.59
C TYR A 436 -1.74 -1.15 27.62
N LYS A 437 -3.04 -1.42 27.84
CA LYS A 437 -3.89 -2.19 26.93
C LYS A 437 -4.43 -1.38 25.76
N VAL A 438 -4.40 -0.04 25.87
CA VAL A 438 -4.98 0.86 24.87
C VAL A 438 -4.08 1.01 23.66
N HIS A 439 -2.79 0.77 23.82
CA HIS A 439 -1.80 0.93 22.77
C HIS A 439 -0.93 -0.31 22.58
N GLY A 440 -0.34 -0.44 21.40
CA GLY A 440 0.55 -1.56 21.10
C GLY A 440 1.44 -1.25 19.92
N GLY A 441 2.61 -1.90 19.87
CA GLY A 441 3.59 -1.75 18.81
C GLY A 441 3.49 -2.86 17.77
N TYR A 442 3.66 -2.52 16.50
CA TYR A 442 3.88 -3.49 15.43
C TYR A 442 5.22 -3.21 14.73
N PHE A 443 6.20 -4.09 14.96
CA PHE A 443 7.55 -3.96 14.46
C PHE A 443 8.04 -5.24 13.76
N ALA A 444 8.69 -5.09 12.60
CA ALA A 444 9.06 -6.23 11.73
C ALA A 444 10.13 -7.17 12.32
N LYS A 445 10.81 -6.79 13.40
CA LYS A 445 11.96 -7.51 13.96
C LYS A 445 11.70 -8.21 15.30
N SER A 446 10.49 -8.18 15.82
CA SER A 446 10.16 -8.89 17.07
C SER A 446 10.32 -10.41 16.89
N LYS A 447 11.27 -11.02 17.64
CA LYS A 447 11.68 -12.44 17.50
C LYS A 447 11.17 -13.34 18.60
N LYS A 448 10.45 -12.83 19.61
CA LYS A 448 10.05 -13.61 20.79
C LYS A 448 8.52 -13.73 20.91
N GLU A 449 8.08 -14.86 21.48
CA GLU A 449 6.70 -15.15 21.88
C GLU A 449 6.36 -14.38 23.19
N SER A 450 6.23 -13.06 23.07
CA SER A 450 5.84 -12.17 24.16
C SER A 450 4.42 -11.63 23.92
N ASP A 451 3.93 -10.79 24.83
CA ASP A 451 2.64 -10.08 24.66
C ASP A 451 2.57 -9.30 23.35
N GLU A 452 3.71 -8.88 22.78
CA GLU A 452 3.82 -8.30 21.43
C GLU A 452 3.38 -9.26 20.33
N ALA A 453 3.68 -10.55 20.44
CA ALA A 453 3.22 -11.53 19.44
C ALA A 453 1.71 -11.60 19.40
N GLN A 454 1.03 -11.39 20.54
CA GLN A 454 -0.44 -11.30 20.61
C GLN A 454 -0.96 -10.02 19.95
N VAL A 455 -0.31 -8.88 20.17
CA VAL A 455 -0.64 -7.61 19.52
C VAL A 455 -0.43 -7.69 18.01
N ILE A 456 0.69 -8.29 17.56
CA ILE A 456 0.98 -8.52 16.14
C ILE A 456 -0.07 -9.46 15.53
N ALA A 457 -0.43 -10.53 16.21
CA ALA A 457 -1.47 -11.45 15.74
C ALA A 457 -2.84 -10.76 15.64
N LEU A 458 -3.20 -9.93 16.62
CA LEU A 458 -4.42 -9.14 16.61
C LEU A 458 -4.44 -8.16 15.43
N ILE A 459 -3.36 -7.45 15.20
CA ILE A 459 -3.25 -6.46 14.11
C ILE A 459 -3.32 -7.14 12.73
N LEU A 460 -2.58 -8.23 12.51
CA LEU A 460 -2.45 -8.86 11.19
C LEU A 460 -3.51 -9.93 10.90
N LYS A 461 -3.77 -10.81 11.87
CA LYS A 461 -4.55 -12.02 11.65
C LYS A 461 -5.99 -11.92 12.16
N GLU A 462 -6.22 -11.15 13.22
CA GLU A 462 -7.50 -11.04 13.89
C GLU A 462 -8.15 -9.66 13.67
N LYS A 463 -8.13 -9.17 12.42
CA LYS A 463 -8.67 -7.84 12.05
C LYS A 463 -10.09 -7.61 12.57
N GLU A 464 -10.93 -8.62 12.53
CA GLU A 464 -12.33 -8.54 13.00
C GLU A 464 -12.43 -8.37 14.52
N LYS A 465 -11.50 -8.96 15.28
CA LYS A 465 -11.41 -8.80 16.72
C LYS A 465 -10.88 -7.41 17.09
N LEU A 466 -9.90 -6.90 16.31
CA LEU A 466 -9.40 -5.54 16.48
C LEU A 466 -10.49 -4.50 16.27
N LEU A 467 -11.46 -4.74 15.38
CA LEU A 467 -12.62 -3.87 15.12
C LEU A 467 -13.75 -4.03 16.13
N SER A 468 -13.69 -5.06 17.00
CA SER A 468 -14.68 -5.25 18.07
C SER A 468 -14.40 -4.33 19.25
N PHE A 469 -15.44 -3.85 19.90
CA PHE A 469 -15.36 -3.14 21.18
C PHE A 469 -14.87 -4.02 22.34
N ASP A 470 -14.77 -5.34 22.15
CA ASP A 470 -14.17 -6.26 23.13
C ASP A 470 -12.64 -6.12 23.19
N SER A 471 -12.01 -5.58 22.16
CA SER A 471 -10.59 -5.26 22.16
C SER A 471 -10.35 -3.85 22.71
N ASP A 472 -9.43 -3.73 23.66
CA ASP A 472 -9.07 -2.44 24.28
C ASP A 472 -8.07 -1.64 23.41
N LEU A 473 -7.39 -2.28 22.48
CA LEU A 473 -6.38 -1.65 21.61
C LEU A 473 -7.04 -0.60 20.71
N ARG A 474 -6.56 0.66 20.80
CA ARG A 474 -7.04 1.82 20.04
C ARG A 474 -5.91 2.55 19.33
N PHE A 475 -4.68 2.53 19.87
CA PHE A 475 -3.52 3.20 19.30
C PHE A 475 -2.47 2.18 18.86
N ILE A 476 -2.03 2.26 17.61
CA ILE A 476 -1.08 1.33 17.02
C ILE A 476 0.18 2.09 16.63
N PHE A 477 1.29 1.76 17.26
CA PHE A 477 2.60 2.32 16.94
C PHE A 477 3.31 1.44 15.92
N SER A 478 3.87 2.07 14.88
CA SER A 478 4.60 1.34 13.84
C SER A 478 5.74 2.18 13.30
N GLN A 479 6.86 1.54 13.01
CA GLN A 479 7.95 2.15 12.27
C GLN A 479 7.66 1.96 10.76
N TRP A 480 8.31 1.01 10.11
CA TRP A 480 8.18 0.74 8.67
C TRP A 480 7.29 -0.47 8.36
N ALA A 481 6.98 -1.27 9.36
CA ALA A 481 6.39 -2.61 9.18
C ALA A 481 4.98 -2.62 8.62
N LEU A 482 4.18 -1.59 8.90
CA LEU A 482 2.81 -1.44 8.37
C LEU A 482 2.75 -0.64 7.06
N GLN A 483 3.88 -0.32 6.43
CA GLN A 483 3.87 0.35 5.12
C GLN A 483 3.28 -0.53 4.02
N GLU A 484 3.32 -1.86 4.19
CA GLU A 484 2.79 -2.80 3.21
C GLU A 484 1.90 -3.87 3.88
N GLY A 485 0.80 -4.23 3.21
CA GLY A 485 -0.03 -5.40 3.55
C GLY A 485 -1.04 -5.24 4.68
N TRP A 486 -0.98 -4.19 5.51
CA TRP A 486 -1.99 -3.93 6.53
C TRP A 486 -3.04 -2.94 6.05
N ASP A 487 -4.29 -3.29 6.28
CA ASP A 487 -5.44 -2.52 5.81
C ASP A 487 -6.59 -2.65 6.81
N ASN A 488 -6.77 -1.65 7.64
CA ASN A 488 -7.89 -1.61 8.56
C ASN A 488 -8.83 -0.46 8.20
N PRO A 489 -10.13 -0.72 8.01
CA PRO A 489 -11.09 0.30 7.58
C PRO A 489 -11.33 1.39 8.64
N ASN A 490 -11.10 1.09 9.91
CA ASN A 490 -11.45 1.99 11.00
C ASN A 490 -10.27 2.80 11.56
N VAL A 491 -9.20 2.97 10.78
CA VAL A 491 -8.19 4.00 11.07
C VAL A 491 -8.81 5.36 10.79
N MET A 492 -8.99 6.16 11.85
CA MET A 492 -9.61 7.48 11.79
C MET A 492 -8.61 8.60 12.01
N THR A 493 -7.46 8.28 12.62
CA THR A 493 -6.40 9.24 12.89
C THR A 493 -5.05 8.63 12.54
N ILE A 494 -4.19 9.39 11.89
CA ILE A 494 -2.79 9.07 11.64
C ILE A 494 -1.93 10.18 12.24
N CYS A 495 -1.00 9.83 13.12
CA CYS A 495 0.00 10.75 13.67
C CYS A 495 1.38 10.39 13.12
N LYS A 496 2.05 11.34 12.48
CA LYS A 496 3.36 11.14 11.86
C LYS A 496 4.47 11.71 12.73
N LEU A 497 4.92 10.96 13.73
CA LEU A 497 6.13 11.31 14.51
C LEU A 497 7.43 11.03 13.73
N ALA A 498 7.36 10.35 12.61
CA ALA A 498 8.47 10.15 11.68
C ALA A 498 8.20 10.94 10.40
N PRO A 499 8.95 12.00 10.13
CA PRO A 499 8.87 12.72 8.87
C PRO A 499 9.23 11.81 7.70
N SER A 500 8.57 11.99 6.56
CA SER A 500 8.86 11.20 5.35
C SER A 500 9.38 12.09 4.24
N HIS A 501 10.48 11.68 3.62
CA HIS A 501 11.17 12.45 2.58
C HIS A 501 10.56 12.27 1.17
N SER A 502 9.78 11.20 0.95
CA SER A 502 9.21 10.87 -0.35
C SER A 502 7.69 11.04 -0.35
N ASN A 503 7.14 11.74 -1.36
CA ASN A 503 5.69 11.87 -1.55
C ASN A 503 5.01 10.50 -1.71
N ILE A 504 5.66 9.55 -2.38
CA ILE A 504 5.16 8.18 -2.52
C ILE A 504 5.01 7.51 -1.15
N THR A 505 6.02 7.68 -0.27
CA THR A 505 5.95 7.14 1.10
C THR A 505 4.83 7.81 1.90
N LYS A 506 4.65 9.13 1.75
CA LYS A 506 3.54 9.88 2.38
C LYS A 506 2.19 9.31 1.96
N LEU A 507 1.97 9.14 0.66
CA LEU A 507 0.73 8.56 0.12
C LEU A 507 0.49 7.12 0.58
N GLN A 508 1.53 6.29 0.61
CA GLN A 508 1.43 4.92 1.09
C GLN A 508 1.05 4.83 2.57
N GLN A 509 1.57 5.73 3.41
CA GLN A 509 1.23 5.81 4.84
C GLN A 509 -0.24 6.25 5.03
N ILE A 510 -0.68 7.29 4.32
CA ILE A 510 -2.06 7.79 4.40
C ILE A 510 -3.04 6.78 3.81
N GLY A 511 -2.67 6.14 2.72
CA GLY A 511 -3.47 5.12 2.05
C GLY A 511 -3.98 4.02 2.99
N ARG A 512 -3.29 3.79 4.12
CA ARG A 512 -3.72 2.84 5.16
C ARG A 512 -5.00 3.28 5.89
N GLY A 513 -5.23 4.58 5.99
CA GLY A 513 -6.42 5.15 6.62
C GLY A 513 -7.58 5.45 5.67
N LEU A 514 -7.36 5.39 4.35
CA LEU A 514 -8.35 5.84 3.36
C LEU A 514 -9.55 4.92 3.17
N ARG A 515 -9.50 3.68 3.67
CA ARG A 515 -10.63 2.75 3.52
C ARG A 515 -11.88 3.26 4.21
N LEU A 516 -13.03 3.11 3.56
CA LEU A 516 -14.32 3.41 4.16
C LEU A 516 -14.55 2.56 5.41
N ALA A 517 -15.04 3.20 6.46
CA ALA A 517 -15.28 2.59 7.77
C ALA A 517 -16.32 1.47 7.73
N VAL A 518 -16.22 0.57 8.70
CA VAL A 518 -17.10 -0.57 8.89
C VAL A 518 -17.66 -0.52 10.32
N ASN A 519 -18.97 -0.71 10.48
CA ASN A 519 -19.61 -0.77 11.78
C ASN A 519 -19.49 -2.16 12.45
N ASP A 520 -19.96 -2.30 13.66
CA ASP A 520 -19.96 -3.53 14.48
C ASP A 520 -20.79 -4.68 13.87
N ARG A 521 -21.67 -4.38 12.91
CA ARG A 521 -22.46 -5.35 12.13
C ARG A 521 -21.71 -5.86 10.90
N GLY A 522 -20.47 -5.36 10.66
CA GLY A 522 -19.68 -5.69 9.49
C GLY A 522 -20.11 -4.97 8.21
N GLU A 523 -20.90 -3.90 8.32
CA GLU A 523 -21.42 -3.12 7.18
C GLU A 523 -20.52 -1.92 6.91
N ARG A 524 -20.17 -1.72 5.65
CA ARG A 524 -19.37 -0.57 5.21
C ARG A 524 -20.25 0.67 5.13
N ILE A 525 -19.75 1.79 5.65
CA ILE A 525 -20.42 3.08 5.57
C ILE A 525 -20.11 3.70 4.22
N THR A 526 -21.08 3.68 3.33
CA THR A 526 -21.01 4.19 1.95
C THR A 526 -21.75 5.52 1.81
N LYS A 527 -21.67 6.15 0.66
CA LYS A 527 -22.26 7.47 0.37
C LYS A 527 -23.77 7.56 0.64
N GLU A 528 -24.47 6.43 0.62
CA GLU A 528 -25.91 6.36 0.90
C GLU A 528 -26.23 6.56 2.39
N HIS A 529 -25.26 6.46 3.29
CA HIS A 529 -25.45 6.67 4.72
C HIS A 529 -25.41 8.16 5.05
N ALA A 530 -26.38 8.63 5.85
CA ALA A 530 -26.49 10.04 6.24
C ALA A 530 -25.24 10.57 6.98
N ASP A 531 -24.52 9.69 7.64
CA ASP A 531 -23.32 10.01 8.44
C ASP A 531 -22.01 9.84 7.64
N PHE A 532 -22.08 9.66 6.33
CA PHE A 532 -20.91 9.32 5.49
C PHE A 532 -19.74 10.26 5.71
N ASP A 533 -19.95 11.57 5.60
CA ASP A 533 -18.90 12.59 5.69
C ASP A 533 -18.26 12.64 7.07
N PHE A 534 -19.06 12.55 8.14
CA PHE A 534 -18.54 12.52 9.51
C PHE A 534 -17.72 11.25 9.79
N VAL A 535 -18.21 10.10 9.33
CA VAL A 535 -17.57 8.80 9.60
C VAL A 535 -16.34 8.62 8.75
N ASN A 536 -16.41 8.98 7.47
CA ASN A 536 -15.34 8.74 6.49
C ASN A 536 -14.41 9.95 6.30
N GLU A 537 -13.97 10.51 7.41
CA GLU A 537 -12.89 11.49 7.46
C GLU A 537 -11.68 10.88 8.15
N LEU A 538 -10.50 11.07 7.58
CA LEU A 538 -9.20 10.70 8.13
C LEU A 538 -8.48 11.96 8.61
N VAL A 539 -8.20 12.04 9.89
CA VAL A 539 -7.38 13.12 10.45
C VAL A 539 -5.90 12.72 10.37
N VAL A 540 -5.08 13.54 9.74
CA VAL A 540 -3.63 13.33 9.61
C VAL A 540 -2.90 14.43 10.37
N ILE A 541 -2.14 14.06 11.40
CA ILE A 541 -1.36 14.98 12.21
C ILE A 541 0.08 14.92 11.74
N VAL A 542 0.60 16.04 11.29
CA VAL A 542 1.95 16.18 10.72
C VAL A 542 2.72 17.28 11.46
N PRO A 543 4.06 17.22 11.49
CA PRO A 543 4.85 18.32 12.02
C PRO A 543 4.74 19.57 11.13
N GLN A 544 4.88 20.74 11.73
CA GLN A 544 4.79 22.04 11.02
C GLN A 544 5.78 22.16 9.86
N VAL A 545 6.93 21.51 9.95
CA VAL A 545 7.93 21.44 8.86
C VAL A 545 7.42 20.70 7.62
N GLU A 546 6.35 19.91 7.74
CA GLU A 546 5.60 19.30 6.64
C GLU A 546 4.32 20.10 6.30
N GLY A 547 4.26 21.40 6.61
CA GLY A 547 3.05 22.24 6.48
C GLY A 547 2.43 22.28 5.08
N ASP A 548 3.23 22.08 4.03
CA ASP A 548 2.72 21.91 2.65
C ASP A 548 2.38 20.45 2.30
N PHE A 549 2.18 19.61 3.29
CA PHE A 549 1.84 18.20 3.11
C PHE A 549 0.57 18.00 2.26
N VAL A 550 -0.44 18.88 2.43
CA VAL A 550 -1.67 18.82 1.62
C VAL A 550 -1.37 19.20 0.18
N GLY A 551 -0.61 20.28 -0.05
CA GLY A 551 -0.21 20.71 -1.39
C GLY A 551 0.60 19.63 -2.11
N ALA A 552 1.57 19.02 -1.43
CA ALA A 552 2.36 17.92 -1.98
C ALA A 552 1.51 16.69 -2.35
N ILE A 553 0.53 16.33 -1.53
CA ILE A 553 -0.39 15.23 -1.84
C ILE A 553 -1.31 15.60 -3.02
N GLN A 554 -1.85 16.82 -3.03
CA GLN A 554 -2.72 17.28 -4.12
C GLN A 554 -1.95 17.34 -5.44
N GLN A 555 -0.71 17.80 -5.42
CA GLN A 555 0.17 17.80 -6.58
C GLN A 555 0.43 16.38 -7.09
N GLU A 556 0.80 15.46 -6.21
CA GLU A 556 1.03 14.05 -6.57
C GLU A 556 -0.25 13.39 -7.15
N ILE A 557 -1.41 13.66 -6.53
CA ILE A 557 -2.71 13.18 -7.05
C ILE A 557 -2.99 13.78 -8.44
N SER A 558 -2.67 15.04 -8.68
CA SER A 558 -2.90 15.70 -9.96
C SER A 558 -1.91 15.23 -11.04
N GLU A 559 -0.65 15.05 -10.71
CA GLU A 559 0.39 14.57 -11.63
C GLU A 559 0.15 13.11 -12.08
N HIS A 560 -0.38 12.28 -11.19
CA HIS A 560 -0.74 10.90 -11.49
C HIS A 560 -2.19 10.70 -11.93
N SER A 561 -3.00 11.76 -11.99
CA SER A 561 -4.35 11.68 -12.53
C SER A 561 -4.31 11.39 -14.03
N LEU A 562 -4.92 10.28 -14.43
CA LEU A 562 -5.00 9.85 -15.84
C LEU A 562 -6.02 10.66 -16.65
N ILE A 563 -6.87 11.43 -15.98
CA ILE A 563 -7.89 12.24 -16.60
C ILE A 563 -7.42 13.70 -16.55
N LYS A 564 -6.68 14.11 -17.55
CA LYS A 564 -6.68 15.53 -17.91
C LYS A 564 -8.10 15.84 -18.32
N GLN A 565 -8.86 16.53 -17.49
CA GLN A 565 -10.20 16.99 -17.85
C GLN A 565 -10.03 18.06 -18.92
N ALA A 566 -10.24 17.70 -20.16
CA ALA A 566 -10.57 18.69 -21.18
C ALA A 566 -11.99 19.16 -20.87
N PHE A 567 -12.14 20.36 -20.33
CA PHE A 567 -13.44 20.98 -20.16
C PHE A 567 -13.84 21.60 -21.50
N SER A 568 -15.01 21.24 -22.01
CA SER A 568 -15.58 21.95 -23.12
C SER A 568 -15.99 23.36 -22.68
N ALA A 569 -15.98 24.34 -23.62
CA ALA A 569 -16.44 25.69 -23.34
C ALA A 569 -17.87 25.72 -22.77
N GLU A 570 -18.75 24.82 -23.23
CA GLU A 570 -20.12 24.67 -22.73
C GLU A 570 -20.19 24.16 -21.26
N GLU A 571 -19.30 23.29 -20.86
CA GLU A 571 -19.24 22.78 -19.48
C GLU A 571 -18.76 23.87 -18.52
N LEU A 572 -17.78 24.66 -18.93
CA LEU A 572 -17.29 25.79 -18.14
C LEU A 572 -18.36 26.92 -18.00
N GLU A 573 -19.16 27.15 -19.02
CA GLU A 573 -20.31 28.09 -18.94
C GLU A 573 -21.39 27.57 -17.96
N LYS A 574 -21.77 26.29 -18.08
CA LYS A 574 -22.78 25.68 -17.21
C LYS A 574 -22.36 25.64 -15.73
N SER A 575 -21.07 25.52 -15.45
CA SER A 575 -20.54 25.55 -14.09
C SER A 575 -20.56 26.93 -13.44
N GLY A 576 -20.77 28.00 -14.23
CA GLY A 576 -20.73 29.38 -13.76
C GLY A 576 -19.33 29.93 -13.45
N VAL A 577 -18.28 29.12 -13.70
CA VAL A 577 -16.89 29.48 -13.41
C VAL A 577 -16.36 30.50 -14.42
N VAL A 578 -16.85 30.48 -15.66
CA VAL A 578 -16.41 31.39 -16.73
C VAL A 578 -17.62 32.06 -17.40
N LYS A 579 -17.56 33.38 -17.57
CA LYS A 579 -18.54 34.11 -18.36
C LYS A 579 -18.20 33.98 -19.85
N LYS A 580 -19.23 33.89 -20.69
CA LYS A 580 -19.10 33.82 -22.14
C LYS A 580 -18.15 34.92 -22.68
N GLY A 581 -17.15 34.50 -23.42
CA GLY A 581 -16.15 35.41 -24.02
C GLY A 581 -14.83 35.55 -23.30
N TYR A 582 -14.64 34.89 -22.12
CA TYR A 582 -13.39 34.92 -21.34
C TYR A 582 -12.57 33.65 -21.39
N TYR A 583 -12.90 32.72 -22.29
CA TYR A 583 -12.22 31.41 -22.37
C TYR A 583 -10.72 31.49 -22.63
N GLY A 584 -10.29 32.42 -23.49
CA GLY A 584 -8.88 32.58 -23.84
C GLY A 584 -8.01 32.88 -22.63
N VAL A 585 -8.45 33.80 -21.77
CA VAL A 585 -7.73 34.20 -20.56
C VAL A 585 -7.70 33.06 -19.54
N LEU A 586 -8.80 32.30 -19.40
CA LEU A 586 -8.86 31.19 -18.47
C LEU A 586 -7.92 30.04 -18.92
N PHE A 587 -7.96 29.70 -20.23
CA PHE A 587 -7.09 28.66 -20.76
C PHE A 587 -5.60 29.01 -20.64
N GLU A 588 -5.20 30.24 -20.96
CA GLU A 588 -3.83 30.73 -20.77
C GLU A 588 -3.41 30.68 -19.30
N THR A 589 -4.31 30.99 -18.37
CA THR A 589 -4.04 30.88 -16.91
C THR A 589 -3.94 29.44 -16.48
N LEU A 590 -4.82 28.56 -16.96
CA LEU A 590 -4.79 27.13 -16.61
C LEU A 590 -3.59 26.41 -17.24
N GLU A 591 -3.19 26.74 -18.48
CA GLU A 591 -1.96 26.26 -19.10
C GLU A 591 -0.72 26.73 -18.33
N GLY A 592 -0.70 28.00 -17.89
CA GLY A 592 0.38 28.55 -17.05
C GLY A 592 0.48 27.89 -15.68
N LEU A 593 -0.61 27.28 -15.18
CA LEU A 593 -0.67 26.50 -13.95
C LEU A 593 -0.55 24.99 -14.19
N GLY A 594 -0.32 24.53 -15.44
CA GLY A 594 -0.22 23.11 -15.80
C GLY A 594 -1.57 22.38 -15.93
N PHE A 595 -2.70 23.10 -16.01
CA PHE A 595 -4.03 22.54 -16.17
C PHE A 595 -4.56 22.72 -17.59
N GLY A 596 -4.66 21.65 -18.35
CA GLY A 596 -5.39 21.59 -19.63
C GLY A 596 -4.61 22.05 -20.86
N GLU A 597 -4.92 21.46 -22.00
CA GLU A 597 -4.53 21.91 -23.33
C GLU A 597 -5.76 22.49 -24.05
N LYS A 598 -5.54 23.56 -24.82
CA LYS A 598 -6.57 24.12 -25.67
C LYS A 598 -6.86 23.16 -26.82
N THR A 599 -8.00 22.50 -26.82
CA THR A 599 -8.49 21.72 -27.97
C THR A 599 -9.27 22.58 -28.95
#